data_e84d96b9cfb7dea4133b16de1961bf90
#
_entry.id   e84d96b9cfb7dea4133b16de1961bf90
#
_cell.length_a   1.000
_cell.length_b   1.000
_cell.length_c   1.000
_cell.angle_alpha   90.00
_cell.angle_beta   90.00
_cell.angle_gamma   90.00
#
_symmetry.space_group_name_H-M   'P 1'
#
loop_
_entity.id
_entity.type
_entity.pdbx_description
1 polymer ?
#
loop_
_entity_poly.entity_id
_entity_poly.type
_entity_poly.pdbx_seq_one_letter_code
_entity_poly.pdbx_strand_id
1 'polypeptide(L)'
;VGEFLSLVREELPRLLPSELRSFRWRQASALLQVYYWYPAVHYELWLQRSRGVVEVGLHFEGEREHNHLWARALAENMALVLASLPRAADLEEWTGWWTRLHYVLPWEPLDERTAHRLAGHLASFIVALQPLLEELRHRYSIPASSLTSPPRPRARRARAMP
;
A
#
# COMPACT_ATOMS: atom_id res chain seq x y z
N VAL A 1 2.01 -2.90 -19.09
CA VAL A 1 2.01 -2.68 -17.62
C VAL A 1 1.31 -1.37 -17.29
N GLY A 2 1.69 -0.25 -17.93
CA GLY A 2 1.08 1.06 -17.66
C GLY A 2 -0.43 1.09 -17.90
N GLU A 3 -0.89 0.63 -19.06
CA GLU A 3 -2.33 0.51 -19.37
C GLU A 3 -3.06 -0.39 -18.38
N PHE A 4 -2.46 -1.51 -18.02
CA PHE A 4 -3.03 -2.43 -17.04
C PHE A 4 -3.24 -1.77 -15.67
N LEU A 5 -2.24 -1.02 -15.16
CA LEU A 5 -2.39 -0.29 -13.90
C LEU A 5 -3.44 0.84 -14.02
N SER A 6 -3.61 1.42 -15.20
CA SER A 6 -4.68 2.39 -15.44
C SER A 6 -6.06 1.74 -15.35
N LEU A 7 -6.24 0.53 -15.90
CA LEU A 7 -7.48 -0.24 -15.74
C LEU A 7 -7.78 -0.53 -14.26
N VAL A 8 -6.79 -0.98 -13.50
CA VAL A 8 -6.95 -1.19 -12.05
C VAL A 8 -7.41 0.09 -11.34
N ARG A 9 -6.77 1.22 -11.63
CA ARG A 9 -7.11 2.51 -11.03
C ARG A 9 -8.54 2.97 -11.39
N GLU A 10 -8.97 2.76 -12.63
CA GLU A 10 -10.28 3.18 -13.13
C GLU A 10 -11.44 2.33 -12.56
N GLU A 11 -11.15 1.10 -12.13
CA GLU A 11 -12.10 0.25 -11.42
C GLU A 11 -12.32 0.65 -9.95
N LEU A 12 -11.31 1.24 -9.29
CA LEU A 12 -11.36 1.54 -7.84
C LEU A 12 -12.60 2.37 -7.43
N PRO A 13 -12.98 3.48 -8.12
CA PRO A 13 -14.16 4.26 -7.72
C PRO A 13 -15.48 3.49 -7.75
N ARG A 14 -15.57 2.41 -8.53
CA ARG A 14 -16.75 1.54 -8.60
C ARG A 14 -16.82 0.58 -7.42
N LEU A 15 -15.67 0.20 -6.87
CA LEU A 15 -15.52 -0.77 -5.79
C LEU A 15 -15.48 -0.10 -4.41
N LEU A 16 -15.18 1.20 -4.36
CA LEU A 16 -15.10 1.95 -3.12
C LEU A 16 -16.43 2.61 -2.74
N PRO A 17 -16.79 2.67 -1.44
CA PRO A 17 -17.88 3.47 -0.96
C PRO A 17 -17.64 4.96 -1.26
N SER A 18 -18.71 5.75 -1.34
CA SER A 18 -18.67 7.15 -1.81
C SER A 18 -17.64 8.02 -1.09
N GLU A 19 -17.51 7.85 0.22
CA GLU A 19 -16.60 8.60 1.09
C GLU A 19 -15.11 8.31 0.83
N LEU A 20 -14.80 7.17 0.21
CA LEU A 20 -13.43 6.76 -0.11
C LEU A 20 -13.06 6.94 -1.61
N ARG A 21 -13.94 7.52 -2.42
CA ARG A 21 -13.67 7.74 -3.85
C ARG A 21 -12.75 8.92 -4.13
N SER A 22 -12.63 9.87 -3.22
CA SER A 22 -11.80 11.07 -3.38
C SER A 22 -10.36 10.81 -2.96
N PHE A 23 -9.69 9.87 -3.62
CA PHE A 23 -8.28 9.56 -3.41
C PHE A 23 -7.38 10.28 -4.42
N ARG A 24 -6.11 10.45 -4.04
CA ARG A 24 -5.02 10.82 -4.95
C ARG A 24 -4.22 9.58 -5.31
N TRP A 25 -3.47 9.65 -6.39
CA TRP A 25 -2.70 8.50 -6.86
C TRP A 25 -1.39 8.90 -7.53
N ARG A 26 -0.47 7.96 -7.60
CA ARG A 26 0.75 7.99 -8.42
C ARG A 26 0.89 6.65 -9.12
N GLN A 27 1.41 6.69 -10.35
CA GLN A 27 1.71 5.49 -11.12
C GLN A 27 3.12 5.63 -11.70
N ALA A 28 3.95 4.63 -11.52
CA ALA A 28 5.31 4.61 -12.05
C ALA A 28 5.74 3.17 -12.32
N SER A 29 6.26 2.90 -13.52
CA SER A 29 6.75 1.58 -13.94
C SER A 29 5.74 0.46 -13.65
N ALA A 30 5.94 -0.29 -12.58
CA ALA A 30 5.12 -1.43 -12.17
C ALA A 30 4.32 -1.16 -10.87
N LEU A 31 4.19 0.10 -10.45
CA LEU A 31 3.57 0.53 -9.20
C LEU A 31 2.34 1.38 -9.45
N LEU A 32 1.27 1.12 -8.68
CA LEU A 32 0.14 2.02 -8.49
C LEU A 32 0.03 2.33 -7.00
N GLN A 33 0.13 3.60 -6.63
CA GLN A 33 -0.02 4.09 -5.26
C GLN A 33 -1.28 4.93 -5.16
N VAL A 34 -2.09 4.67 -4.13
CA VAL A 34 -3.33 5.38 -3.80
C VAL A 34 -3.21 5.94 -2.39
N TYR A 35 -3.52 7.22 -2.19
CA TYR A 35 -3.36 7.86 -0.88
C TYR A 35 -4.42 8.94 -0.64
N TYR A 36 -4.74 9.19 0.63
CA TYR A 36 -5.76 10.15 1.06
C TYR A 36 -5.16 11.42 1.64
N TRP A 37 -4.08 11.31 2.40
CA TRP A 37 -3.44 12.45 3.08
C TRP A 37 -2.22 12.94 2.31
N TYR A 38 -1.16 12.16 2.33
CA TYR A 38 0.12 12.47 1.70
C TYR A 38 0.79 11.18 1.20
N PRO A 39 1.68 11.30 0.21
CA PRO A 39 2.23 10.12 -0.47
C PRO A 39 3.04 9.15 0.39
N ALA A 40 3.51 9.60 1.56
CA ALA A 40 4.28 8.74 2.46
C ALA A 40 3.44 7.67 3.15
N VAL A 41 2.12 7.83 3.17
CA VAL A 41 1.16 6.80 3.61
C VAL A 41 0.28 6.48 2.42
N HIS A 42 0.46 5.30 1.85
CA HIS A 42 -0.27 4.92 0.64
C HIS A 42 -0.56 3.44 0.59
N TYR A 43 -1.64 3.12 -0.11
CA TYR A 43 -1.96 1.76 -0.54
C TYR A 43 -1.22 1.51 -1.85
N GLU A 44 -0.58 0.37 -1.98
CA GLU A 44 0.24 0.04 -3.14
C GLU A 44 -0.18 -1.27 -3.79
N LEU A 45 -0.23 -1.27 -5.12
CA LEU A 45 -0.21 -2.44 -5.95
C LEU A 45 1.12 -2.48 -6.69
N TRP A 46 1.94 -3.49 -6.42
CA TRP A 46 3.25 -3.65 -7.05
C TRP A 46 3.35 -4.94 -7.85
N LEU A 47 3.52 -4.78 -9.17
CA LEU A 47 3.70 -5.88 -10.11
C LEU A 47 5.15 -6.34 -10.12
N GLN A 48 5.48 -7.43 -9.44
CA GLN A 48 6.84 -7.97 -9.32
C GLN A 48 7.05 -9.15 -10.28
N ARG A 49 7.06 -8.89 -11.60
CA ARG A 49 7.12 -9.92 -12.65
C ARG A 49 8.30 -10.88 -12.46
N SER A 50 9.49 -10.39 -12.12
CA SER A 50 10.69 -11.21 -11.92
C SER A 50 10.57 -12.19 -10.76
N ARG A 51 9.69 -11.90 -9.79
CA ARG A 51 9.39 -12.77 -8.65
C ARG A 51 8.14 -13.62 -8.85
N GLY A 52 7.41 -13.41 -9.95
CA GLY A 52 6.16 -14.12 -10.23
C GLY A 52 5.04 -13.78 -9.25
N VAL A 53 5.01 -12.57 -8.68
CA VAL A 53 4.02 -12.15 -7.69
C VAL A 53 3.53 -10.73 -7.92
N VAL A 54 2.36 -10.44 -7.34
CA VAL A 54 1.81 -9.09 -7.18
C VAL A 54 1.65 -8.82 -5.70
N GLU A 55 2.24 -7.73 -5.21
CA GLU A 55 2.06 -7.28 -3.84
C GLU A 55 0.89 -6.30 -3.74
N VAL A 56 0.09 -6.47 -2.70
CA VAL A 56 -0.96 -5.53 -2.29
C VAL A 56 -0.71 -5.16 -0.85
N GLY A 57 -0.61 -3.87 -0.55
CA GLY A 57 -0.26 -3.45 0.80
C GLY A 57 -0.58 -2.00 1.12
N LEU A 58 -0.38 -1.69 2.40
CA LEU A 58 -0.36 -0.35 2.97
C LEU A 58 1.08 -0.05 3.38
N HIS A 59 1.65 1.02 2.85
CA HIS A 59 3.05 1.40 3.01
C HIS A 59 3.19 2.70 3.79
N PHE A 60 4.22 2.75 4.63
CA PHE A 60 4.65 3.93 5.37
C PHE A 60 6.10 4.22 4.98
N GLU A 61 6.27 5.17 4.06
CA GLU A 61 7.53 5.54 3.42
C GLU A 61 7.93 6.99 3.74
N GLY A 62 7.54 7.48 4.90
CA GLY A 62 7.89 8.79 5.41
C GLY A 62 9.17 8.78 6.24
N GLU A 63 9.27 9.72 7.16
CA GLU A 63 10.34 9.76 8.15
C GLU A 63 10.26 8.56 9.10
N ARG A 64 11.42 8.11 9.57
CA ARG A 64 11.55 6.91 10.40
C ARG A 64 10.63 6.93 11.62
N GLU A 65 10.59 8.03 12.35
CA GLU A 65 9.76 8.16 13.54
C GLU A 65 8.27 8.02 13.23
N HIS A 66 7.80 8.64 12.12
CA HIS A 66 6.43 8.50 11.66
C HIS A 66 6.08 7.08 11.24
N ASN A 67 6.97 6.44 10.50
CA ASN A 67 6.76 5.04 10.09
C ASN A 67 6.66 4.13 11.31
N HIS A 68 7.49 4.34 12.32
CA HIS A 68 7.47 3.56 13.56
C HIS A 68 6.19 3.83 14.38
N LEU A 69 5.69 5.06 14.42
CA LEU A 69 4.40 5.36 15.07
C LEU A 69 3.26 4.59 14.41
N TRP A 70 3.20 4.57 13.08
CA TRP A 70 2.21 3.80 12.34
C TRP A 70 2.37 2.29 12.55
N ALA A 71 3.59 1.76 12.47
CA ALA A 71 3.87 0.35 12.69
C ALA A 71 3.45 -0.08 14.11
N ARG A 72 3.76 0.74 15.11
CA ARG A 72 3.35 0.51 16.49
C ARG A 72 1.82 0.53 16.64
N ALA A 73 1.15 1.54 16.09
CA ALA A 73 -0.30 1.67 16.16
C ALA A 73 -1.00 0.45 15.52
N LEU A 74 -0.50 -0.04 14.37
CA LEU A 74 -1.02 -1.25 13.75
C LEU A 74 -0.70 -2.51 14.59
N ALA A 75 0.52 -2.65 15.09
CA ALA A 75 0.94 -3.81 15.89
C ALA A 75 0.10 -3.95 17.17
N GLU A 76 -0.14 -2.85 17.88
CA GLU A 76 -0.98 -2.83 19.07
C GLU A 76 -2.46 -3.12 18.81
N ASN A 77 -2.91 -3.00 17.54
CA ASN A 77 -4.28 -3.27 17.10
C ASN A 77 -4.35 -4.42 16.09
N MET A 78 -3.32 -5.29 16.02
CA MET A 78 -3.16 -6.27 14.94
C MET A 78 -4.33 -7.25 14.83
N ALA A 79 -4.93 -7.67 15.94
CA ALA A 79 -6.09 -8.56 15.91
C ALA A 79 -7.27 -7.93 15.16
N LEU A 80 -7.53 -6.63 15.37
CA LEU A 80 -8.56 -5.87 14.68
C LEU A 80 -8.18 -5.68 13.19
N VAL A 81 -6.92 -5.34 12.92
CA VAL A 81 -6.39 -5.18 11.55
C VAL A 81 -6.61 -6.44 10.74
N LEU A 82 -6.16 -7.60 11.25
CA LEU A 82 -6.27 -8.88 10.53
C LEU A 82 -7.72 -9.35 10.41
N ALA A 83 -8.57 -9.09 11.40
CA ALA A 83 -9.99 -9.42 11.33
C ALA A 83 -10.74 -8.59 10.26
N SER A 84 -10.25 -7.41 9.91
CA SER A 84 -10.84 -6.53 8.91
C SER A 84 -10.43 -6.88 7.47
N LEU A 85 -9.32 -7.60 7.29
CA LEU A 85 -8.77 -7.92 5.97
C LEU A 85 -9.34 -9.23 5.41
N PRO A 86 -9.48 -9.35 4.07
CA PRO A 86 -10.01 -10.57 3.44
C PRO A 86 -9.06 -11.76 3.53
N ARG A 87 -7.80 -11.52 3.89
CA ARG A 87 -6.75 -12.53 4.08
C ARG A 87 -5.64 -12.03 4.98
N ALA A 88 -4.85 -12.97 5.52
CA ALA A 88 -3.71 -12.66 6.35
C ALA A 88 -2.71 -11.74 5.63
N ALA A 89 -2.18 -10.78 6.37
CA ALA A 89 -1.17 -9.83 5.91
C ALA A 89 -0.05 -9.76 6.94
N ASP A 90 1.16 -9.49 6.47
CA ASP A 90 2.36 -9.36 7.29
C ASP A 90 2.70 -7.88 7.50
N LEU A 91 2.99 -7.51 8.75
CA LEU A 91 3.52 -6.20 9.11
C LEU A 91 5.03 -6.33 9.27
N GLU A 92 5.80 -5.61 8.45
CA GLU A 92 7.25 -5.68 8.48
C GLU A 92 7.95 -4.33 8.24
N GLU A 93 9.16 -4.19 8.75
CA GLU A 93 10.13 -3.19 8.34
C GLU A 93 10.97 -3.76 7.19
N TRP A 94 11.03 -3.07 6.04
CA TRP A 94 11.63 -3.66 4.83
C TRP A 94 12.81 -2.89 4.23
N THR A 95 13.11 -1.68 4.70
CA THR A 95 14.24 -0.87 4.21
C THR A 95 15.13 -0.31 5.32
N GLY A 96 14.95 -0.72 6.55
CA GLY A 96 15.63 -0.17 7.72
C GLY A 96 14.85 0.96 8.42
N TRP A 97 13.87 1.58 7.76
CA TRP A 97 12.95 2.55 8.37
C TRP A 97 11.58 2.66 7.69
N TRP A 98 11.38 2.06 6.52
CA TRP A 98 10.07 1.96 5.91
C TRP A 98 9.35 0.72 6.43
N THR A 99 8.05 0.85 6.64
CA THR A 99 7.21 -0.24 7.13
C THR A 99 6.05 -0.47 6.17
N ARG A 100 5.57 -1.70 6.13
CA ARG A 100 4.41 -2.06 5.33
C ARG A 100 3.59 -3.15 5.99
N LEU A 101 2.28 -3.11 5.74
CA LEU A 101 1.35 -4.20 5.99
C LEU A 101 0.90 -4.73 4.63
N HIS A 102 1.24 -5.96 4.28
CA HIS A 102 1.04 -6.46 2.93
C HIS A 102 0.79 -7.96 2.86
N TYR A 103 0.32 -8.40 1.70
CA TYR A 103 0.37 -9.78 1.24
C TYR A 103 0.74 -9.84 -0.24
N VAL A 104 1.11 -11.04 -0.71
CA VAL A 104 1.41 -11.28 -2.11
C VAL A 104 0.39 -12.22 -2.74
N LEU A 105 0.14 -12.03 -4.03
CA LEU A 105 -0.68 -12.85 -4.89
C LEU A 105 0.20 -13.48 -5.98
N PRO A 106 -0.12 -14.67 -6.49
CA PRO A 106 0.59 -15.21 -7.63
C PRO A 106 0.41 -14.31 -8.86
N TRP A 107 1.44 -14.28 -9.70
CA TRP A 107 1.38 -13.60 -10.99
C TRP A 107 0.36 -14.26 -11.91
N GLU A 108 -0.44 -13.45 -12.56
CA GLU A 108 -1.38 -13.88 -13.59
C GLU A 108 -1.25 -13.02 -14.84
N PRO A 109 -1.84 -13.43 -15.99
CA PRO A 109 -1.88 -12.59 -17.19
C PRO A 109 -2.47 -11.21 -16.89
N LEU A 110 -1.87 -10.17 -17.49
CA LEU A 110 -2.30 -8.78 -17.29
C LEU A 110 -3.45 -8.44 -18.25
N ASP A 111 -4.63 -8.96 -17.99
CA ASP A 111 -5.87 -8.75 -18.72
C ASP A 111 -6.92 -7.98 -17.87
N GLU A 112 -8.06 -7.64 -18.45
CA GLU A 112 -9.14 -6.91 -17.79
C GLU A 112 -9.69 -7.66 -16.56
N ARG A 113 -9.80 -8.99 -16.66
CA ARG A 113 -10.30 -9.83 -15.55
C ARG A 113 -9.35 -9.76 -14.35
N THR A 114 -8.06 -9.85 -14.61
CA THR A 114 -7.02 -9.71 -13.59
C THR A 114 -6.99 -8.29 -13.03
N ALA A 115 -7.16 -7.26 -13.86
CA ALA A 115 -7.24 -5.87 -13.41
C ALA A 115 -8.42 -5.66 -12.44
N HIS A 116 -9.62 -6.14 -12.79
CA HIS A 116 -10.79 -6.07 -11.91
C HIS A 116 -10.55 -6.78 -10.57
N ARG A 117 -9.96 -7.97 -10.60
CA ARG A 117 -9.66 -8.74 -9.39
C ARG A 117 -8.63 -8.05 -8.50
N LEU A 118 -7.55 -7.51 -9.07
CA LEU A 118 -6.53 -6.77 -8.31
C LEU A 118 -7.06 -5.43 -7.77
N ALA A 119 -7.93 -4.75 -8.51
CA ALA A 119 -8.67 -3.60 -8.00
C ALA A 119 -9.53 -3.97 -6.78
N GLY A 120 -10.18 -5.14 -6.81
CA GLY A 120 -10.94 -5.67 -5.67
C GLY A 120 -10.07 -5.91 -4.43
N HIS A 121 -8.88 -6.46 -4.59
CA HIS A 121 -7.92 -6.63 -3.49
C HIS A 121 -7.47 -5.27 -2.92
N LEU A 122 -7.12 -4.32 -3.77
CA LEU A 122 -6.71 -2.98 -3.33
C LEU A 122 -7.87 -2.24 -2.65
N ALA A 123 -9.08 -2.30 -3.21
CA ALA A 123 -10.28 -1.73 -2.61
C ALA A 123 -10.58 -2.33 -1.23
N SER A 124 -10.45 -3.65 -1.07
CA SER A 124 -10.66 -4.33 0.22
C SER A 124 -9.67 -3.84 1.28
N PHE A 125 -8.40 -3.61 0.91
CA PHE A 125 -7.41 -3.00 1.81
C PHE A 125 -7.82 -1.59 2.24
N ILE A 126 -8.24 -0.76 1.28
CA ILE A 126 -8.65 0.63 1.53
C ILE A 126 -9.88 0.67 2.44
N VAL A 127 -10.92 -0.11 2.12
CA VAL A 127 -12.18 -0.15 2.89
C VAL A 127 -11.95 -0.63 4.32
N ALA A 128 -11.11 -1.66 4.49
CA ALA A 128 -10.82 -2.20 5.81
C ALA A 128 -9.97 -1.25 6.66
N LEU A 129 -8.98 -0.59 6.07
CA LEU A 129 -7.93 0.09 6.84
C LEU A 129 -8.10 1.60 6.90
N GLN A 130 -8.64 2.28 5.89
CA GLN A 130 -8.71 3.75 5.91
C GLN A 130 -9.49 4.30 7.12
N PRO A 131 -10.69 3.77 7.47
CA PRO A 131 -11.39 4.21 8.68
C PRO A 131 -10.60 3.93 9.96
N LEU A 132 -9.93 2.78 10.03
CA LEU A 132 -9.08 2.42 11.17
C LEU A 132 -7.87 3.35 11.28
N LEU A 133 -7.22 3.68 10.16
CA LEU A 133 -6.10 4.62 10.15
C LEU A 133 -6.53 6.02 10.62
N GLU A 134 -7.73 6.48 10.26
CA GLU A 134 -8.26 7.75 10.77
C GLU A 134 -8.40 7.73 12.30
N GLU A 135 -8.94 6.65 12.85
CA GLU A 135 -9.07 6.46 14.29
C GLU A 135 -7.70 6.39 14.98
N LEU A 136 -6.79 5.56 14.46
CA LEU A 136 -5.43 5.41 15.02
C LEU A 136 -4.63 6.71 14.94
N ARG A 137 -4.77 7.47 13.85
CA ARG A 137 -4.11 8.77 13.69
C ARG A 137 -4.48 9.72 14.86
N HIS A 138 -5.75 9.79 15.21
CA HIS A 138 -6.21 10.59 16.32
C HIS A 138 -5.73 10.04 17.67
N ARG A 139 -5.88 8.74 17.89
CA ARG A 139 -5.51 8.08 19.15
C ARG A 139 -4.02 8.19 19.46
N TYR A 140 -3.16 8.07 18.47
CA TYR A 140 -1.71 8.12 18.61
C TYR A 140 -1.11 9.49 18.30
N SER A 141 -1.94 10.51 18.07
CA SER A 141 -1.52 11.89 17.73
C SER A 141 -0.56 11.95 16.53
N ILE A 142 -0.79 11.11 15.50
CA ILE A 142 0.04 11.08 14.30
C ILE A 142 -0.34 12.27 13.41
N PRO A 143 0.60 13.16 13.03
CA PRO A 143 0.32 14.33 12.21
C PRO A 143 -0.32 13.98 10.86
N ALA A 144 -1.24 14.83 10.40
CA ALA A 144 -1.87 14.70 9.07
C ALA A 144 -1.05 15.34 7.94
N SER A 145 -0.06 16.19 8.27
CA SER A 145 0.78 16.87 7.29
C SER A 145 2.07 16.11 7.04
N SER A 146 2.47 16.04 5.78
CA SER A 146 3.73 15.41 5.39
C SER A 146 4.92 16.19 5.95
N LEU A 147 5.76 15.49 6.63
CA LEU A 147 7.18 15.74 6.56
C LEU A 147 7.63 15.21 5.20
N THR A 148 8.45 15.98 4.51
CA THR A 148 8.89 15.70 3.13
C THR A 148 9.38 14.25 3.00
N SER A 149 8.83 13.49 2.05
CA SER A 149 9.33 12.14 1.77
C SER A 149 10.82 12.20 1.45
N PRO A 150 11.68 11.46 2.18
CA PRO A 150 13.09 11.36 1.82
C PRO A 150 13.21 10.74 0.42
N PRO A 151 14.25 11.10 -0.36
CA PRO A 151 14.48 10.52 -1.67
C PRO A 151 14.61 8.99 -1.53
N ARG A 152 13.92 8.24 -2.42
CA ARG A 152 14.00 6.78 -2.45
C ARG A 152 15.47 6.34 -2.44
N PRO A 153 15.89 5.45 -1.52
CA PRO A 153 17.20 4.85 -1.62
C PRO A 153 17.30 4.15 -2.98
N ARG A 154 18.28 4.53 -3.79
CA ARG A 154 18.58 3.82 -5.03
C ARG A 154 18.83 2.36 -4.68
N ALA A 155 18.07 1.44 -5.27
CA ALA A 155 18.31 0.02 -5.15
C ALA A 155 19.82 -0.23 -5.40
N ARG A 156 20.54 -0.69 -4.39
CA ARG A 156 21.92 -1.14 -4.57
C ARG A 156 21.86 -2.26 -5.60
N ARG A 157 22.35 -1.99 -6.82
CA ARG A 157 22.69 -3.08 -7.75
C ARG A 157 23.57 -4.05 -6.97
N ALA A 158 23.07 -5.27 -6.79
CA ALA A 158 23.90 -6.36 -6.31
C ALA A 158 25.10 -6.42 -7.25
N ARG A 159 26.31 -6.09 -6.74
CA ARG A 159 27.53 -6.38 -7.47
C ARG A 159 27.56 -7.90 -7.61
N ALA A 160 27.49 -8.37 -8.85
CA ALA A 160 27.92 -9.72 -9.16
C ALA A 160 29.37 -9.81 -8.69
N MET A 161 29.61 -10.68 -7.75
CA MET A 161 30.98 -11.10 -7.43
C MET A 161 31.47 -12.02 -8.56
N PRO A 162 32.76 -11.92 -8.94
CA PRO A 162 33.40 -12.75 -9.97
C PRO A 162 33.43 -14.23 -9.61
#